data_bcd496296716f7b55417ba1e753c68a7
#
_entry.id   bcd496296716f7b55417ba1e753c68a7
#
_cell.length_a   1.000
_cell.length_b   1.000
_cell.length_c   1.000
_cell.angle_alpha   90.00
_cell.angle_beta   90.00
_cell.angle_gamma   90.00
#
_symmetry.space_group_name_H-M   'P 1'
#
loop_
_entity.id
_entity.type
_entity.pdbx_description
1 polymer ?
#
loop_
_entity_poly.entity_id
_entity_poly.type
_entity_poly.pdbx_seq_one_letter_code
_entity_poly.pdbx_strand_id
1 'polypeptide(L)'
;ASLALWAALLSISPIAMGVFNSLANTPSAWQRIFKAIGLLIMIYGVLLWGLVARGGGDMLAPLSGWGASGAQTQQVHVNFQKIKSTADLEQALVKGTNNKQIVMLDFYADWCISCKELERFVFSNATVVDAMSNVIALQADVTKNDEVDKALMAKFNIIGPPGILFFKNGVENRSQRIIGEINAQGFIEHLNKTR
;
A
#
# COMPACT_ATOMS: atom_id res chain seq x y z
N ALA A 1 17.46 -3.33 7.89
CA ALA A 1 18.92 -3.54 8.10
C ALA A 1 19.73 -3.34 6.81
N SER A 2 19.24 -3.73 5.64
CA SER A 2 19.97 -3.65 4.36
C SER A 2 20.23 -2.20 3.88
N LEU A 3 19.26 -1.30 4.00
CA LEU A 3 19.38 0.10 3.55
C LEU A 3 20.48 0.87 4.28
N ALA A 4 20.62 0.68 5.58
CA ALA A 4 21.66 1.33 6.38
C ALA A 4 23.07 0.88 5.97
N LEU A 5 23.23 -0.41 5.64
CA LEU A 5 24.50 -0.95 5.13
C LEU A 5 24.87 -0.36 3.76
N TRP A 6 23.91 -0.25 2.86
CA TRP A 6 24.13 0.38 1.55
C TRP A 6 24.45 1.86 1.65
N ALA A 7 23.76 2.59 2.52
CA ALA A 7 24.03 4.01 2.79
C ALA A 7 25.46 4.20 3.34
N ALA A 8 25.92 3.33 4.26
CA ALA A 8 27.26 3.37 4.81
C ALA A 8 28.33 3.08 3.73
N LEU A 9 28.16 2.04 2.91
CA LEU A 9 29.07 1.67 1.83
C LEU A 9 29.19 2.78 0.80
N LEU A 10 28.10 3.41 0.38
CA LEU A 10 28.09 4.51 -0.59
C LEU A 10 28.71 5.79 -0.02
N SER A 11 28.64 6.02 1.29
CA SER A 11 29.24 7.19 1.93
C SER A 11 30.74 7.04 2.15
N ILE A 12 31.23 5.83 2.43
CA ILE A 12 32.64 5.54 2.74
C ILE A 12 33.47 5.36 1.46
N SER A 13 32.89 4.79 0.40
CA SER A 13 33.58 4.50 -0.86
C SER A 13 34.26 5.72 -1.51
N PRO A 14 33.61 6.90 -1.64
CA PRO A 14 34.24 8.11 -2.22
C PRO A 14 35.40 8.65 -1.39
N ILE A 15 35.35 8.48 -0.05
CA ILE A 15 36.44 8.90 0.85
C ILE A 15 37.66 8.04 0.58
N ALA A 16 37.49 6.73 0.47
CA ALA A 16 38.57 5.77 0.14
C ALA A 16 39.16 6.02 -1.25
N MET A 17 38.35 6.51 -2.22
CA MET A 17 38.81 6.87 -3.58
C MET A 17 39.51 8.24 -3.66
N GLY A 18 39.73 8.94 -2.55
CA GLY A 18 40.49 10.17 -2.48
C GLY A 18 39.78 11.37 -3.11
N VAL A 19 38.45 11.43 -3.07
CA VAL A 19 37.64 12.56 -3.60
C VAL A 19 38.06 13.88 -2.98
N PHE A 20 38.53 13.89 -1.74
CA PHE A 20 39.01 15.09 -1.01
C PHE A 20 40.46 15.43 -1.22
N ASN A 21 41.25 14.60 -1.92
CA ASN A 21 42.62 14.95 -2.22
C ASN A 21 42.68 16.13 -3.19
N SER A 22 43.58 17.10 -2.91
CA SER A 22 43.77 18.26 -3.80
C SER A 22 44.14 17.82 -5.23
N LEU A 23 43.58 18.49 -6.23
CA LEU A 23 43.95 18.28 -7.62
C LEU A 23 45.40 18.70 -7.81
N ALA A 24 46.20 17.84 -8.42
CA ALA A 24 47.52 18.26 -8.93
C ALA A 24 47.38 19.47 -9.87
N ASN A 25 48.46 20.25 -10.03
CA ASN A 25 48.42 21.53 -10.76
C ASN A 25 47.89 21.47 -12.21
N THR A 26 47.75 20.29 -12.79
CA THR A 26 47.09 20.05 -14.10
C THR A 26 46.29 18.74 -14.06
N PRO A 27 45.07 18.72 -13.52
CA PRO A 27 44.28 17.51 -13.49
C PRO A 27 43.83 17.12 -14.91
N SER A 28 44.01 15.84 -15.28
CA SER A 28 43.47 15.31 -16.52
C SER A 28 41.94 15.39 -16.52
N ALA A 29 41.32 15.53 -17.70
CA ALA A 29 39.86 15.55 -17.83
C ALA A 29 39.21 14.32 -17.17
N TRP A 30 39.86 13.17 -17.23
CA TRP A 30 39.45 11.93 -16.65
C TRP A 30 39.36 11.96 -15.10
N GLN A 31 40.37 12.59 -14.45
CA GLN A 31 40.38 12.78 -13.00
C GLN A 31 39.27 13.71 -12.51
N ARG A 32 38.89 14.72 -13.29
CA ARG A 32 37.77 15.62 -12.99
C ARG A 32 36.45 14.87 -13.06
N ILE A 33 36.27 14.01 -14.04
CA ILE A 33 35.06 13.17 -14.19
C ILE A 33 34.91 12.22 -13.02
N PHE A 34 35.98 11.49 -12.62
CA PHE A 34 35.95 10.59 -11.51
C PHE A 34 35.63 11.30 -10.18
N LYS A 35 36.17 12.50 -9.95
CA LYS A 35 35.82 13.28 -8.76
C LYS A 35 34.40 13.78 -8.78
N ALA A 36 33.86 14.20 -9.91
CA ALA A 36 32.47 14.60 -10.02
C ALA A 36 31.52 13.43 -9.74
N ILE A 37 31.79 12.24 -10.29
CA ILE A 37 31.03 11.03 -10.03
C ILE A 37 31.10 10.64 -8.54
N GLY A 38 32.29 10.67 -7.94
CA GLY A 38 32.48 10.38 -6.51
C GLY A 38 31.68 11.33 -5.61
N LEU A 39 31.65 12.63 -5.96
CA LEU A 39 30.87 13.63 -5.24
C LEU A 39 29.35 13.36 -5.33
N LEU A 40 28.86 13.01 -6.53
CA LEU A 40 27.45 12.65 -6.72
C LEU A 40 27.04 11.41 -5.90
N ILE A 41 27.91 10.39 -5.89
CA ILE A 41 27.68 9.19 -5.08
C ILE A 41 27.64 9.52 -3.59
N MET A 42 28.53 10.41 -3.12
CA MET A 42 28.54 10.84 -1.72
C MET A 42 27.27 11.61 -1.35
N ILE A 43 26.82 12.55 -2.19
CA ILE A 43 25.58 13.29 -1.96
C ILE A 43 24.39 12.32 -1.90
N TYR A 44 24.33 11.36 -2.81
CA TYR A 44 23.28 10.34 -2.81
C TYR A 44 23.32 9.47 -1.53
N GLY A 45 24.51 9.09 -1.07
CA GLY A 45 24.68 8.35 0.19
C GLY A 45 24.17 9.12 1.41
N VAL A 46 24.46 10.43 1.48
CA VAL A 46 23.95 11.31 2.55
C VAL A 46 22.42 11.44 2.51
N LEU A 47 21.83 11.54 1.31
CA LEU A 47 20.38 11.56 1.14
C LEU A 47 19.73 10.25 1.61
N LEU A 48 20.35 9.11 1.33
CA LEU A 48 19.88 7.81 1.85
C LEU A 48 19.93 7.71 3.38
N TRP A 49 20.94 8.32 4.04
CA TRP A 49 20.97 8.41 5.49
C TRP A 49 19.80 9.22 6.05
N GLY A 50 19.45 10.33 5.42
CA GLY A 50 18.27 11.12 5.78
C GLY A 50 16.96 10.33 5.62
N LEU A 51 16.87 9.47 4.60
CA LEU A 51 15.73 8.59 4.37
C LEU A 51 15.61 7.52 5.47
N VAL A 52 16.72 6.86 5.82
CA VAL A 52 16.76 5.84 6.88
C VAL A 52 16.36 6.44 8.23
N ALA A 53 16.84 7.64 8.55
CA ALA A 53 16.51 8.33 9.82
C ALA A 53 15.02 8.67 9.93
N ARG A 54 14.29 8.78 8.82
CA ARG A 54 12.86 9.10 8.76
C ARG A 54 11.96 7.88 8.61
N GLY A 55 12.52 6.67 8.57
CA GLY A 55 11.74 5.43 8.39
C GLY A 55 11.16 5.22 6.99
N GLY A 56 11.63 5.99 5.99
CA GLY A 56 11.21 5.86 4.58
C GLY A 56 11.90 4.69 3.89
N GLY A 57 11.22 4.03 2.94
CA GLY A 57 11.65 2.79 2.30
C GLY A 57 12.00 2.86 0.81
N ASP A 58 11.76 3.96 0.12
CA ASP A 58 11.90 4.05 -1.34
C ASP A 58 13.27 4.57 -1.75
N MET A 59 14.15 3.65 -2.21
CA MET A 59 15.50 3.97 -2.70
C MET A 59 15.51 4.90 -3.93
N LEU A 60 14.44 4.88 -4.74
CA LEU A 60 14.39 5.63 -6.00
C LEU A 60 13.80 7.04 -5.83
N ALA A 61 13.27 7.38 -4.67
CA ALA A 61 12.69 8.68 -4.38
C ALA A 61 13.18 9.27 -3.03
N PRO A 62 14.50 9.52 -2.86
CA PRO A 62 15.06 9.99 -1.59
C PRO A 62 14.58 11.39 -1.17
N LEU A 63 13.95 12.13 -2.07
CA LEU A 63 13.43 13.48 -1.84
C LEU A 63 11.90 13.54 -1.69
N SER A 64 11.19 12.44 -1.76
CA SER A 64 9.73 12.39 -1.72
C SER A 64 9.09 12.90 -0.40
N GLY A 65 9.87 13.34 0.55
CA GLY A 65 9.39 13.97 1.79
C GLY A 65 9.95 15.36 2.08
N TRP A 66 10.74 15.95 1.20
CA TRP A 66 11.48 17.19 1.52
C TRP A 66 10.73 18.49 1.18
N GLY A 67 9.61 18.42 0.48
CA GLY A 67 8.79 19.61 0.13
C GLY A 67 7.49 19.77 0.90
N ALA A 68 7.11 18.82 1.73
CA ALA A 68 5.88 18.87 2.51
C ALA A 68 6.18 19.26 3.96
N SER A 69 6.26 20.56 4.22
CA SER A 69 6.16 21.08 5.58
C SER A 69 4.87 20.56 6.22
N GLY A 70 4.98 19.63 7.15
CA GLY A 70 4.06 19.48 8.26
C GLY A 70 2.68 18.88 8.02
N ALA A 71 2.38 18.30 6.88
CA ALA A 71 1.30 17.33 6.80
C ALA A 71 1.93 15.93 6.73
N GLN A 72 2.05 15.26 7.86
CA GLN A 72 1.88 13.81 7.87
C GLN A 72 0.51 13.61 7.24
N THR A 73 0.47 13.36 5.95
CA THR A 73 -0.68 12.70 5.35
C THR A 73 -0.69 11.34 6.03
N GLN A 74 -1.40 11.25 7.17
CA GLN A 74 -1.92 9.96 7.58
C GLN A 74 -2.52 9.42 6.30
N GLN A 75 -1.92 8.40 5.74
CA GLN A 75 -2.55 7.68 4.64
C GLN A 75 -3.87 7.21 5.24
N VAL A 76 -4.91 7.98 4.96
CA VAL A 76 -6.26 7.66 5.36
C VAL A 76 -6.56 6.39 4.59
N HIS A 77 -6.70 5.29 5.28
CA HIS A 77 -6.92 3.98 4.68
C HIS A 77 -8.20 3.39 5.26
N VAL A 78 -8.96 2.69 4.44
CA VAL A 78 -10.10 1.91 4.96
C VAL A 78 -9.57 0.90 5.96
N ASN A 79 -10.11 0.91 7.18
CA ASN A 79 -9.69 -0.01 8.23
C ASN A 79 -10.42 -1.35 8.06
N PHE A 80 -9.73 -2.35 7.53
CA PHE A 80 -10.27 -3.68 7.32
C PHE A 80 -10.14 -4.56 8.56
N GLN A 81 -11.25 -5.18 8.96
CA GLN A 81 -11.24 -6.30 9.89
C GLN A 81 -10.97 -7.58 9.11
N LYS A 82 -9.85 -8.26 9.39
CA LYS A 82 -9.53 -9.53 8.75
C LYS A 82 -10.45 -10.63 9.26
N ILE A 83 -10.96 -11.42 8.33
CA ILE A 83 -11.76 -12.62 8.61
C ILE A 83 -11.17 -13.81 7.86
N LYS A 84 -11.44 -15.01 8.36
CA LYS A 84 -10.97 -16.25 7.74
C LYS A 84 -12.10 -17.21 7.40
N SER A 85 -13.15 -17.21 8.18
CA SER A 85 -14.21 -18.22 8.10
C SER A 85 -15.59 -17.61 7.79
N THR A 86 -16.52 -18.47 7.40
CA THR A 86 -17.94 -18.09 7.26
C THR A 86 -18.56 -17.68 8.59
N ALA A 87 -18.10 -18.26 9.70
CA ALA A 87 -18.58 -17.91 11.04
C ALA A 87 -18.19 -16.48 11.43
N ASP A 88 -16.96 -16.03 11.08
CA ASP A 88 -16.52 -14.65 11.31
C ASP A 88 -17.40 -13.67 10.54
N LEU A 89 -17.71 -14.02 9.28
CA LEU A 89 -18.60 -13.21 8.44
C LEU A 89 -19.99 -13.12 9.06
N GLU A 90 -20.58 -14.23 9.50
CA GLU A 90 -21.92 -14.27 10.11
C GLU A 90 -22.00 -13.40 11.36
N GLN A 91 -20.98 -13.42 12.21
CA GLN A 91 -20.90 -12.52 13.37
C GLN A 91 -20.88 -11.05 12.95
N ALA A 92 -20.10 -10.70 11.92
CA ALA A 92 -20.04 -9.34 11.41
C ALA A 92 -21.37 -8.90 10.77
N LEU A 93 -22.09 -9.79 10.08
CA LEU A 93 -23.41 -9.53 9.49
C LEU A 93 -24.46 -9.27 10.58
N VAL A 94 -24.45 -10.04 11.67
CA VAL A 94 -25.33 -9.80 12.83
C VAL A 94 -25.04 -8.43 13.44
N LYS A 95 -23.76 -8.09 13.65
CA LYS A 95 -23.34 -6.78 14.16
C LYS A 95 -23.80 -5.64 13.23
N GLY A 96 -23.58 -5.80 11.92
CA GLY A 96 -24.02 -4.83 10.92
C GLY A 96 -25.54 -4.61 10.93
N THR A 97 -26.30 -5.68 11.03
CA THR A 97 -27.77 -5.62 11.11
C THR A 97 -28.24 -4.86 12.35
N ASN A 98 -27.67 -5.20 13.51
CA ASN A 98 -28.03 -4.56 14.79
C ASN A 98 -27.70 -3.05 14.79
N ASN A 99 -26.61 -2.66 14.15
CA ASN A 99 -26.15 -1.27 14.06
C ASN A 99 -26.71 -0.52 12.84
N LYS A 100 -27.51 -1.16 12.00
CA LYS A 100 -28.00 -0.63 10.71
C LYS A 100 -26.86 -0.17 9.79
N GLN A 101 -25.74 -0.89 9.84
CA GLN A 101 -24.54 -0.63 9.03
C GLN A 101 -24.50 -1.59 7.83
N ILE A 102 -23.96 -1.10 6.71
CA ILE A 102 -23.58 -1.96 5.59
C ILE A 102 -22.32 -2.73 6.01
N VAL A 103 -22.26 -4.00 5.62
CA VAL A 103 -21.05 -4.82 5.73
C VAL A 103 -20.50 -5.01 4.32
N MET A 104 -19.23 -4.72 4.13
CA MET A 104 -18.48 -4.96 2.90
C MET A 104 -17.51 -6.10 3.15
N LEU A 105 -17.45 -7.07 2.24
CA LEU A 105 -16.46 -8.15 2.24
C LEU A 105 -15.60 -8.04 1.00
N ASP A 106 -14.30 -7.85 1.20
CA ASP A 106 -13.27 -7.85 0.16
C ASP A 106 -12.50 -9.18 0.19
N PHE A 107 -12.40 -9.84 -0.95
CA PHE A 107 -11.52 -11.00 -1.15
C PHE A 107 -10.17 -10.54 -1.68
N TYR A 108 -9.13 -10.74 -0.88
CA TYR A 108 -7.77 -10.29 -1.12
C TYR A 108 -6.79 -11.46 -1.19
N ALA A 109 -5.73 -11.30 -1.97
CA ALA A 109 -4.56 -12.18 -1.89
C ALA A 109 -3.26 -11.42 -2.20
N ASP A 110 -2.15 -11.82 -1.57
CA ASP A 110 -0.82 -11.18 -1.75
C ASP A 110 -0.28 -11.28 -3.18
N TRP A 111 -0.66 -12.31 -3.91
CA TRP A 111 -0.28 -12.51 -5.32
C TRP A 111 -1.21 -11.79 -6.31
N CYS A 112 -2.30 -11.18 -5.85
CA CYS A 112 -3.29 -10.49 -6.67
C CYS A 112 -2.85 -9.03 -6.91
N ILE A 113 -2.40 -8.71 -8.11
CA ILE A 113 -1.95 -7.37 -8.49
C ILE A 113 -3.10 -6.36 -8.39
N SER A 114 -4.27 -6.67 -8.95
CA SER A 114 -5.45 -5.81 -8.91
C SER A 114 -5.94 -5.54 -7.49
N CYS A 115 -5.75 -6.48 -6.53
CA CYS A 115 -6.06 -6.23 -5.12
C CYS A 115 -5.16 -5.14 -4.53
N LYS A 116 -3.87 -5.16 -4.86
CA LYS A 116 -2.92 -4.12 -4.42
C LYS A 116 -3.22 -2.76 -5.06
N GLU A 117 -3.70 -2.76 -6.28
CA GLU A 117 -4.15 -1.53 -6.96
C GLU A 117 -5.41 -0.96 -6.29
N LEU A 118 -6.38 -1.81 -5.92
CA LEU A 118 -7.55 -1.40 -5.13
C LEU A 118 -7.13 -0.80 -3.79
N GLU A 119 -6.20 -1.43 -3.06
CA GLU A 119 -5.67 -0.88 -1.81
C GLU A 119 -5.02 0.49 -2.02
N ARG A 120 -4.19 0.61 -3.07
CA ARG A 120 -3.41 1.82 -3.33
C ARG A 120 -4.24 2.98 -3.89
N PHE A 121 -5.23 2.74 -4.74
CA PHE A 121 -5.92 3.78 -5.49
C PHE A 121 -7.39 3.97 -5.10
N VAL A 122 -8.01 2.96 -4.49
CA VAL A 122 -9.42 3.01 -4.06
C VAL A 122 -9.51 3.15 -2.55
N PHE A 123 -8.97 2.20 -1.79
CA PHE A 123 -9.12 2.16 -0.33
C PHE A 123 -8.23 3.16 0.42
N SER A 124 -7.25 3.79 -0.26
CA SER A 124 -6.49 4.94 0.24
C SER A 124 -7.02 6.29 -0.22
N ASN A 125 -8.09 6.31 -1.03
CA ASN A 125 -8.70 7.54 -1.50
C ASN A 125 -9.55 8.18 -0.39
N ALA A 126 -9.29 9.45 -0.07
CA ALA A 126 -9.95 10.14 1.04
C ALA A 126 -11.49 10.15 0.92
N THR A 127 -12.04 10.30 -0.30
CA THR A 127 -13.50 10.28 -0.52
C THR A 127 -14.10 8.89 -0.30
N VAL A 128 -13.36 7.82 -0.62
CA VAL A 128 -13.78 6.44 -0.36
C VAL A 128 -13.74 6.16 1.14
N VAL A 129 -12.69 6.57 1.83
CA VAL A 129 -12.55 6.37 3.28
C VAL A 129 -13.67 7.11 4.03
N ASP A 130 -13.98 8.34 3.63
CA ASP A 130 -15.11 9.09 4.19
C ASP A 130 -16.45 8.39 3.92
N ALA A 131 -16.69 7.96 2.69
CA ALA A 131 -17.88 7.19 2.33
C ALA A 131 -17.98 5.86 3.12
N MET A 132 -16.87 5.24 3.48
CA MET A 132 -16.79 4.00 4.26
C MET A 132 -16.89 4.19 5.78
N SER A 133 -16.97 5.41 6.29
CA SER A 133 -16.95 5.72 7.73
C SER A 133 -18.01 4.99 8.56
N ASN A 134 -19.17 4.67 7.98
CA ASN A 134 -20.24 3.92 8.62
C ASN A 134 -20.45 2.52 8.00
N VAL A 135 -19.40 1.92 7.45
CA VAL A 135 -19.40 0.59 6.84
C VAL A 135 -18.47 -0.33 7.64
N ILE A 136 -18.90 -1.53 7.93
CA ILE A 136 -18.05 -2.57 8.49
C ILE A 136 -17.28 -3.18 7.31
N ALA A 137 -16.00 -2.84 7.20
CA ALA A 137 -15.13 -3.35 6.15
C ALA A 137 -14.43 -4.64 6.61
N LEU A 138 -14.70 -5.74 5.93
CA LEU A 138 -14.09 -7.05 6.15
C LEU A 138 -13.17 -7.38 5.00
N GLN A 139 -12.04 -8.04 5.30
CA GLN A 139 -11.12 -8.57 4.31
C GLN A 139 -10.87 -10.06 4.55
N ALA A 140 -11.19 -10.87 3.57
CA ALA A 140 -10.85 -12.29 3.53
C ALA A 140 -9.55 -12.48 2.76
N ASP A 141 -8.47 -12.77 3.50
CA ASP A 141 -7.16 -13.05 2.90
C ASP A 141 -7.10 -14.52 2.45
N VAL A 142 -7.24 -14.72 1.14
CA VAL A 142 -7.22 -16.05 0.50
C VAL A 142 -5.86 -16.37 -0.12
N THR A 143 -4.78 -15.74 0.32
CA THR A 143 -3.42 -15.94 -0.20
C THR A 143 -3.00 -17.40 -0.16
N LYS A 144 -3.35 -18.11 0.93
CA LYS A 144 -3.00 -19.53 1.13
C LYS A 144 -3.83 -20.47 0.28
N ASN A 145 -5.00 -20.04 -0.17
CA ASN A 145 -5.96 -20.84 -0.95
C ASN A 145 -6.24 -22.22 -0.32
N ASP A 146 -6.33 -22.25 1.01
CA ASP A 146 -6.64 -23.46 1.78
C ASP A 146 -8.13 -23.84 1.68
N GLU A 147 -8.52 -24.94 2.29
CA GLU A 147 -9.91 -25.44 2.21
C GLU A 147 -10.92 -24.46 2.82
N VAL A 148 -10.50 -23.67 3.83
CA VAL A 148 -11.37 -22.64 4.44
C VAL A 148 -11.58 -21.47 3.49
N ASP A 149 -10.52 -21.04 2.81
CA ASP A 149 -10.57 -19.99 1.80
C ASP A 149 -11.48 -20.40 0.64
N LYS A 150 -11.27 -21.62 0.13
CA LYS A 150 -12.09 -22.19 -0.96
C LYS A 150 -13.57 -22.30 -0.55
N ALA A 151 -13.87 -22.74 0.67
CA ALA A 151 -15.23 -22.84 1.17
C ALA A 151 -15.90 -21.45 1.25
N LEU A 152 -15.17 -20.43 1.73
CA LEU A 152 -15.69 -19.07 1.80
C LEU A 152 -15.94 -18.49 0.40
N MET A 153 -15.01 -18.65 -0.53
CA MET A 153 -15.18 -18.22 -1.92
C MET A 153 -16.34 -18.96 -2.60
N ALA A 154 -16.44 -20.27 -2.43
CA ALA A 154 -17.49 -21.10 -3.02
C ALA A 154 -18.90 -20.70 -2.54
N LYS A 155 -19.05 -20.34 -1.26
CA LYS A 155 -20.32 -19.84 -0.68
C LYS A 155 -20.88 -18.65 -1.48
N PHE A 156 -20.03 -17.82 -2.04
CA PHE A 156 -20.43 -16.64 -2.82
C PHE A 156 -20.21 -16.78 -4.32
N ASN A 157 -19.83 -17.95 -4.81
CA ASN A 157 -19.45 -18.20 -6.21
C ASN A 157 -18.36 -17.22 -6.69
N ILE A 158 -17.37 -16.94 -5.86
CA ILE A 158 -16.16 -16.18 -6.20
C ILE A 158 -15.11 -17.16 -6.70
N ILE A 159 -14.64 -16.98 -7.93
CA ILE A 159 -13.61 -17.83 -8.53
C ILE A 159 -12.22 -17.47 -7.99
N GLY A 160 -12.00 -16.19 -7.67
CA GLY A 160 -10.75 -15.66 -7.14
C GLY A 160 -10.81 -14.17 -6.89
N PRO A 161 -9.80 -13.61 -6.16
CA PRO A 161 -9.71 -12.18 -5.89
C PRO A 161 -9.32 -11.38 -7.16
N PRO A 162 -9.67 -10.06 -7.23
CA PRO A 162 -10.46 -9.33 -6.25
C PRO A 162 -11.96 -9.53 -6.44
N GLY A 163 -12.67 -9.57 -5.32
CA GLY A 163 -14.13 -9.62 -5.31
C GLY A 163 -14.67 -8.87 -4.10
N ILE A 164 -15.52 -7.86 -4.35
CA ILE A 164 -16.11 -7.04 -3.29
C ILE A 164 -17.62 -7.27 -3.25
N LEU A 165 -18.13 -7.65 -2.08
CA LEU A 165 -19.53 -7.94 -1.84
C LEU A 165 -20.07 -6.97 -0.79
N PHE A 166 -21.31 -6.54 -0.97
CA PHE A 166 -22.00 -5.67 -0.04
C PHE A 166 -23.22 -6.37 0.56
N PHE A 167 -23.39 -6.20 1.87
CA PHE A 167 -24.52 -6.75 2.62
C PHE A 167 -25.26 -5.65 3.35
N LYS A 168 -26.59 -5.68 3.27
CA LYS A 168 -27.48 -4.80 4.03
C LYS A 168 -28.50 -5.65 4.78
N ASN A 169 -28.66 -5.40 6.09
CA ASN A 169 -29.53 -6.19 6.95
C ASN A 169 -29.24 -7.72 6.90
N GLY A 170 -27.95 -8.08 6.82
CA GLY A 170 -27.51 -9.47 6.75
C GLY A 170 -27.67 -10.14 5.38
N VAL A 171 -28.25 -9.47 4.39
CA VAL A 171 -28.50 -10.02 3.04
C VAL A 171 -27.57 -9.38 2.02
N GLU A 172 -27.00 -10.23 1.17
CA GLU A 172 -26.12 -9.76 0.08
C GLU A 172 -26.91 -9.01 -0.99
N ASN A 173 -26.41 -7.82 -1.36
CA ASN A 173 -26.87 -7.11 -2.56
C ASN A 173 -26.08 -7.55 -3.79
N ARG A 174 -26.51 -8.66 -4.40
CA ARG A 174 -25.81 -9.27 -5.54
C ARG A 174 -25.69 -8.36 -6.76
N SER A 175 -26.62 -7.42 -6.93
CA SER A 175 -26.57 -6.47 -8.06
C SER A 175 -25.44 -5.45 -7.93
N GLN A 176 -24.89 -5.29 -6.74
CA GLN A 176 -23.80 -4.36 -6.45
C GLN A 176 -22.45 -5.06 -6.21
N ARG A 177 -22.34 -6.34 -6.54
CA ARG A 177 -21.02 -7.02 -6.54
C ARG A 177 -20.04 -6.32 -7.46
N ILE A 178 -18.79 -6.24 -7.03
CA ILE A 178 -17.67 -5.79 -7.85
C ILE A 178 -16.74 -6.98 -8.02
N ILE A 179 -16.50 -7.38 -9.24
CA ILE A 179 -15.57 -8.46 -9.58
C ILE A 179 -14.52 -7.88 -10.51
N GLY A 180 -13.26 -7.94 -10.09
CA GLY A 180 -12.15 -7.31 -10.79
C GLY A 180 -11.88 -5.87 -10.37
N GLU A 181 -11.28 -5.09 -11.28
CA GLU A 181 -10.83 -3.72 -11.03
C GLU A 181 -11.98 -2.72 -11.09
N ILE A 182 -11.91 -1.71 -10.22
CA ILE A 182 -12.81 -0.57 -10.22
C ILE A 182 -12.04 0.67 -9.75
N ASN A 183 -12.46 1.84 -10.19
CA ASN A 183 -11.94 3.11 -9.68
C ASN A 183 -12.72 3.61 -8.46
N ALA A 184 -12.19 4.63 -7.77
CA ALA A 184 -12.78 5.17 -6.55
C ALA A 184 -14.23 5.68 -6.76
N GLN A 185 -14.52 6.32 -7.89
CA GLN A 185 -15.86 6.84 -8.16
C GLN A 185 -16.87 5.70 -8.40
N GLY A 186 -16.51 4.71 -9.21
CA GLY A 186 -17.35 3.53 -9.43
C GLY A 186 -17.63 2.77 -8.14
N PHE A 187 -16.63 2.62 -7.27
CA PHE A 187 -16.80 2.02 -5.96
C PHE A 187 -17.84 2.77 -5.10
N ILE A 188 -17.76 4.09 -5.05
CA ILE A 188 -18.72 4.94 -4.32
C ILE A 188 -20.13 4.79 -4.89
N GLU A 189 -20.29 4.67 -6.20
CA GLU A 189 -21.59 4.46 -6.84
C GLU A 189 -22.21 3.11 -6.41
N HIS A 190 -21.45 2.03 -6.40
CA HIS A 190 -21.91 0.72 -5.91
C HIS A 190 -22.30 0.76 -4.43
N LEU A 191 -21.49 1.43 -3.61
CA LEU A 191 -21.77 1.59 -2.19
C LEU A 191 -23.07 2.40 -1.97
N ASN A 192 -23.25 3.49 -2.69
CA ASN A 192 -24.45 4.34 -2.57
C ASN A 192 -25.72 3.62 -3.02
N LYS A 193 -25.66 2.78 -4.04
CA LYS A 193 -26.79 1.94 -4.47
C LYS A 193 -27.13 0.83 -3.47
N THR A 194 -26.21 0.53 -2.53
CA THR A 194 -26.46 -0.41 -1.45
C THR A 194 -27.08 0.26 -0.22
N ARG A 195 -26.89 1.58 -0.03
CA ARG A 195 -27.44 2.34 1.09
C ARG A 195 -28.97 2.47 0.99
#